data_c54567dde3e9b0bc1e3cb7ca96d17a8c
#
_entry.id   c54567dde3e9b0bc1e3cb7ca96d17a8c
#
_cell.length_a   1.000
_cell.length_b   1.000
_cell.length_c   1.000
_cell.angle_alpha   90.00
_cell.angle_beta   90.00
_cell.angle_gamma   90.00
#
_symmetry.space_group_name_H-M   'P 1'
#
loop_
_entity.id
_entity.type
_entity.pdbx_description
1 polymer ?
#
loop_
_entity_poly.entity_id
_entity_poly.type
_entity_poly.pdbx_seq_one_letter_code
_entity_poly.pdbx_strand_id
1 'polypeptide(L)'
;MRRAPAIAAFSVLVLALPAVAETWTAYTQPTDKGLQWSFDADYSYRDAASGRIVVMTAIGKVGATPRMGPSAPGAADGVGFVYALDCRAKNLIPMGSYSPKKPLEIAGGWRDSAPKKADGADDAALMRQVCDASAALPTK
;
A
#
# COMPACT_ATOMS: atom_id res chain seq x y z
N MET A 1 29.22 53.89 26.91
CA MET A 1 27.93 53.18 26.85
C MET A 1 27.97 52.16 25.70
N ARG A 2 28.11 50.87 26.01
CA ARG A 2 28.16 49.81 25.02
C ARG A 2 26.77 49.18 24.93
N ARG A 3 26.10 49.30 23.79
CA ARG A 3 24.83 48.61 23.50
C ARG A 3 25.14 47.21 22.99
N ALA A 4 24.70 46.18 23.70
CA ALA A 4 24.77 44.82 23.26
C ALA A 4 23.58 44.51 22.30
N PRO A 5 23.81 43.81 21.17
CA PRO A 5 22.70 43.36 20.32
C PRO A 5 22.05 42.12 20.92
N ALA A 6 20.74 42.18 21.07
CA ALA A 6 19.94 41.03 21.44
C ALA A 6 19.84 40.09 20.22
N ILE A 7 20.39 38.90 20.34
CA ILE A 7 20.24 37.83 19.36
C ILE A 7 18.90 37.13 19.62
N ALA A 8 17.92 37.36 18.78
CA ALA A 8 16.67 36.63 18.79
C ALA A 8 16.89 35.21 18.18
N ALA A 9 16.86 34.18 19.01
CA ALA A 9 16.90 32.80 18.58
C ALA A 9 15.53 32.43 18.02
N PHE A 10 15.45 32.26 16.70
CA PHE A 10 14.26 31.69 16.04
C PHE A 10 14.29 30.17 16.22
N SER A 11 13.46 29.67 17.11
CA SER A 11 13.21 28.21 17.22
C SER A 11 12.31 27.79 16.08
N VAL A 12 12.88 27.09 15.09
CA VAL A 12 12.10 26.44 14.03
C VAL A 12 11.45 25.19 14.62
N LEU A 13 10.15 25.26 14.84
CA LEU A 13 9.35 24.12 15.25
C LEU A 13 9.17 23.20 14.02
N VAL A 14 9.97 22.15 13.92
CA VAL A 14 9.80 21.11 12.92
C VAL A 14 8.59 20.27 13.37
N LEU A 15 7.44 20.49 12.74
CA LEU A 15 6.29 19.64 12.87
C LEU A 15 6.61 18.30 12.19
N ALA A 16 6.97 17.29 12.96
CA ALA A 16 7.05 15.92 12.48
C ALA A 16 5.63 15.49 12.11
N LEU A 17 5.37 15.32 10.80
CA LEU A 17 4.15 14.66 10.35
C LEU A 17 4.13 13.25 10.92
N PRO A 18 3.00 12.78 11.49
CA PRO A 18 2.91 11.40 11.95
C PRO A 18 3.16 10.49 10.77
N ALA A 19 4.14 9.60 10.88
CA ALA A 19 4.31 8.51 9.95
C ALA A 19 3.03 7.69 9.98
N VAL A 20 2.32 7.59 8.84
CA VAL A 20 1.17 6.70 8.72
C VAL A 20 1.70 5.29 8.98
N ALA A 21 1.25 4.66 10.06
CA ALA A 21 1.62 3.31 10.38
C ALA A 21 0.97 2.39 9.35
N GLU A 22 1.79 1.73 8.54
CA GLU A 22 1.34 0.71 7.60
C GLU A 22 1.00 -0.56 8.38
N THR A 23 -0.19 -1.12 8.16
CA THR A 23 -0.63 -2.37 8.79
C THR A 23 -0.68 -3.48 7.75
N TRP A 24 0.40 -4.25 7.67
CA TRP A 24 0.54 -5.34 6.72
C TRP A 24 -0.07 -6.64 7.27
N THR A 25 -1.00 -7.20 6.51
CA THR A 25 -1.67 -8.46 6.82
C THR A 25 -1.32 -9.50 5.76
N ALA A 26 -0.70 -10.59 6.18
CA ALA A 26 -0.36 -11.70 5.30
C ALA A 26 -1.62 -12.40 4.78
N TYR A 27 -1.64 -12.73 3.48
CA TYR A 27 -2.76 -13.46 2.86
C TYR A 27 -2.35 -14.75 2.14
N THR A 28 -1.05 -15.02 2.03
CA THR A 28 -0.53 -16.28 1.49
C THR A 28 0.34 -17.02 2.50
N GLN A 29 0.58 -18.30 2.26
CA GLN A 29 1.63 -19.02 2.96
C GLN A 29 3.01 -18.57 2.47
N PRO A 30 4.06 -18.68 3.29
CA PRO A 30 5.43 -18.43 2.84
C PRO A 30 5.84 -19.37 1.70
N THR A 31 6.58 -18.84 0.75
CA THR A 31 7.24 -19.65 -0.28
C THR A 31 8.44 -20.40 0.31
N ASP A 32 9.03 -21.33 -0.43
CA ASP A 32 10.26 -22.06 -0.05
C ASP A 32 11.44 -21.10 0.22
N LYS A 33 11.40 -19.90 -0.35
CA LYS A 33 12.40 -18.86 -0.11
C LYS A 33 12.08 -17.97 1.09
N GLY A 34 11.04 -18.29 1.86
CA GLY A 34 10.60 -17.50 3.01
C GLY A 34 9.93 -16.18 2.64
N LEU A 35 9.45 -16.02 1.41
CA LEU A 35 8.71 -14.83 0.95
C LEU A 35 7.22 -15.05 1.12
N GLN A 36 6.52 -13.99 1.51
CA GLN A 36 5.09 -14.01 1.77
C GLN A 36 4.42 -12.75 1.22
N TRP A 37 3.25 -12.90 0.61
CA TRP A 37 2.41 -11.78 0.21
C TRP A 37 1.60 -11.25 1.37
N SER A 38 1.57 -9.92 1.48
CA SER A 38 0.75 -9.18 2.44
C SER A 38 0.03 -8.03 1.74
N PHE A 39 -1.06 -7.57 2.34
CA PHE A 39 -1.71 -6.32 1.92
C PHE A 39 -1.70 -5.31 3.06
N ASP A 40 -1.72 -4.02 2.70
CA ASP A 40 -1.79 -2.93 3.65
C ASP A 40 -3.26 -2.61 3.97
N ALA A 41 -3.68 -2.96 5.17
CA ALA A 41 -5.05 -2.72 5.62
C ALA A 41 -5.37 -1.23 5.74
N ASP A 42 -4.41 -0.40 6.13
CA ASP A 42 -4.61 1.05 6.29
C ASP A 42 -4.67 1.78 4.95
N TYR A 43 -4.03 1.25 3.92
CA TYR A 43 -4.14 1.78 2.56
C TYR A 43 -5.50 1.49 1.93
N SER A 44 -6.14 0.39 2.32
CA SER A 44 -7.33 -0.14 1.66
C SER A 44 -8.55 0.79 1.78
N TYR A 45 -9.26 0.98 0.69
CA TYR A 45 -10.46 1.82 0.64
C TYR A 45 -11.42 1.38 -0.46
N ARG A 46 -12.68 1.82 -0.36
CA ARG A 46 -13.67 1.69 -1.42
C ARG A 46 -13.60 2.92 -2.33
N ASP A 47 -13.36 2.70 -3.61
CA ASP A 47 -13.41 3.76 -4.62
C ASP A 47 -14.87 4.17 -4.87
N ALA A 48 -15.21 5.42 -4.56
CA ALA A 48 -16.58 5.91 -4.67
C ALA A 48 -17.11 5.87 -6.12
N ALA A 49 -16.25 6.10 -7.10
CA ALA A 49 -16.65 6.16 -8.51
C ALA A 49 -16.96 4.78 -9.10
N SER A 50 -16.19 3.75 -8.76
CA SER A 50 -16.34 2.39 -9.31
C SER A 50 -16.97 1.39 -8.36
N GLY A 51 -17.01 1.68 -7.07
CA GLY A 51 -17.42 0.74 -6.01
C GLY A 51 -16.40 -0.36 -5.73
N ARG A 52 -15.27 -0.39 -6.42
CA ARG A 52 -14.20 -1.37 -6.23
C ARG A 52 -13.42 -1.12 -4.95
N ILE A 53 -12.87 -2.18 -4.39
CA ILE A 53 -11.95 -2.07 -3.26
C ILE A 53 -10.53 -1.90 -3.79
N VAL A 54 -9.91 -0.78 -3.45
CA VAL A 54 -8.49 -0.53 -3.78
C VAL A 54 -7.63 -1.05 -2.64
N VAL A 55 -6.61 -1.83 -2.99
CA VAL A 55 -5.71 -2.47 -2.03
C VAL A 55 -4.28 -2.44 -2.56
N MET A 56 -3.34 -2.21 -1.65
CA MET A 56 -1.91 -2.30 -1.93
C MET A 56 -1.38 -3.63 -1.40
N THR A 57 -0.59 -4.32 -2.22
CA THR A 57 0.05 -5.59 -1.84
C THR A 57 1.56 -5.47 -1.92
N ALA A 58 2.26 -6.29 -1.16
CA ALA A 58 3.70 -6.44 -1.24
C ALA A 58 4.12 -7.87 -0.96
N ILE A 59 5.20 -8.31 -1.61
CA ILE A 59 5.91 -9.52 -1.24
C ILE A 59 7.18 -9.15 -0.50
N GLY A 60 7.47 -9.86 0.58
CA GLY A 60 8.67 -9.66 1.38
C GLY A 60 8.95 -10.88 2.25
N LYS A 61 10.07 -10.86 2.99
CA LYS A 61 10.39 -11.91 3.96
C LYS A 61 9.36 -11.95 5.08
N VAL A 62 9.05 -13.13 5.57
CA VAL A 62 8.16 -13.31 6.72
C VAL A 62 8.65 -12.46 7.90
N GLY A 63 7.74 -11.69 8.49
CA GLY A 63 8.06 -10.79 9.61
C GLY A 63 8.71 -9.46 9.22
N ALA A 64 9.06 -9.25 7.94
CA ALA A 64 9.47 -7.94 7.46
C ALA A 64 8.26 -7.03 7.24
N THR A 65 8.47 -5.73 7.40
CA THR A 65 7.47 -4.73 7.00
C THR A 65 7.79 -4.29 5.58
N PRO A 66 6.99 -4.65 4.57
CA PRO A 66 7.19 -4.18 3.22
C PRO A 66 7.03 -2.66 3.16
N ARG A 67 7.74 -2.02 2.24
CA ARG A 67 7.66 -0.58 2.03
C ARG A 67 7.35 -0.29 0.57
N MET A 68 6.60 0.77 0.36
CA MET A 68 6.24 1.24 -0.97
C MET A 68 7.35 2.06 -1.60
N GLY A 69 7.56 1.86 -2.91
CA GLY A 69 8.40 2.72 -3.76
C GLY A 69 9.89 2.60 -3.52
N PRO A 70 10.67 3.58 -4.01
CA PRO A 70 12.09 3.63 -3.72
C PRO A 70 12.29 3.75 -2.22
N SER A 71 12.83 2.71 -1.64
CA SER A 71 13.01 2.63 -0.20
C SER A 71 14.30 3.33 0.22
N ALA A 72 14.34 3.83 1.45
CA ALA A 72 15.60 4.21 2.06
C ALA A 72 16.55 3.00 2.08
N PRO A 73 17.88 3.22 2.04
CA PRO A 73 18.85 2.14 2.11
C PRO A 73 18.56 1.21 3.29
N GLY A 74 18.55 -0.11 3.06
CA GLY A 74 18.23 -1.11 4.06
C GLY A 74 16.74 -1.32 4.36
N ALA A 75 15.85 -0.69 3.62
CA ALA A 75 14.42 -0.99 3.71
C ALA A 75 14.09 -2.36 3.12
N ALA A 76 12.95 -2.90 3.51
CA ALA A 76 12.52 -4.24 3.10
C ALA A 76 12.42 -4.35 1.57
N ASP A 77 12.61 -5.57 1.09
CA ASP A 77 12.70 -5.92 -0.33
C ASP A 77 11.32 -5.86 -1.03
N GLY A 78 10.53 -4.82 -0.75
CA GLY A 78 9.16 -4.70 -1.19
C GLY A 78 9.03 -4.51 -2.70
N VAL A 79 8.54 -5.54 -3.36
CA VAL A 79 7.90 -5.43 -4.68
C VAL A 79 6.43 -5.62 -4.46
N GLY A 80 5.61 -4.81 -5.09
CA GLY A 80 4.18 -4.92 -4.90
C GLY A 80 3.35 -4.27 -5.99
N PHE A 81 2.06 -4.35 -5.77
CA PHE A 81 1.05 -3.89 -6.72
C PHE A 81 -0.07 -3.17 -5.99
N VAL A 82 -0.77 -2.32 -6.72
CA VAL A 82 -2.08 -1.80 -6.30
C VAL A 82 -3.13 -2.38 -7.24
N TYR A 83 -4.19 -2.93 -6.66
CA TYR A 83 -5.30 -3.54 -7.37
C TYR A 83 -6.63 -2.89 -7.00
N ALA A 84 -7.56 -2.87 -7.92
CA ALA A 84 -8.96 -2.55 -7.68
C ALA A 84 -9.81 -3.81 -7.81
N LEU A 85 -10.35 -4.30 -6.71
CA LEU A 85 -11.07 -5.57 -6.61
C LEU A 85 -12.58 -5.38 -6.77
N ASP A 86 -13.23 -6.26 -7.51
CA ASP A 86 -14.69 -6.44 -7.48
C ASP A 86 -15.00 -7.76 -6.77
N CYS A 87 -15.49 -7.64 -5.54
CA CYS A 87 -15.78 -8.80 -4.68
C CYS A 87 -16.92 -9.67 -5.22
N ARG A 88 -17.87 -9.07 -5.90
CA ARG A 88 -19.03 -9.80 -6.47
C ARG A 88 -18.64 -10.54 -7.74
N ALA A 89 -17.99 -9.84 -8.66
CA ALA A 89 -17.57 -10.41 -9.95
C ALA A 89 -16.30 -11.27 -9.84
N LYS A 90 -15.60 -11.25 -8.72
CA LYS A 90 -14.34 -11.96 -8.47
C LYS A 90 -13.29 -11.64 -9.54
N ASN A 91 -13.14 -10.38 -9.83
CA ASN A 91 -12.13 -9.86 -10.76
C ASN A 91 -11.37 -8.68 -10.16
N LEU A 92 -10.26 -8.34 -10.78
CA LEU A 92 -9.42 -7.23 -10.36
C LEU A 92 -8.85 -6.47 -11.55
N ILE A 93 -8.55 -5.20 -11.32
CA ILE A 93 -7.84 -4.33 -12.25
C ILE A 93 -6.49 -3.98 -11.64
N PRO A 94 -5.36 -4.30 -12.31
CA PRO A 94 -4.06 -3.79 -11.90
C PRO A 94 -4.01 -2.27 -12.12
N MET A 95 -3.73 -1.52 -11.04
CA MET A 95 -3.66 -0.06 -11.09
C MET A 95 -2.23 0.45 -11.22
N GLY A 96 -1.27 -0.26 -10.65
CA GLY A 96 0.13 0.10 -10.65
C GLY A 96 1.00 -0.92 -9.93
N SER A 97 2.30 -0.75 -10.05
CA SER A 97 3.30 -1.58 -9.40
C SER A 97 4.43 -0.73 -8.84
N TYR A 98 5.17 -1.27 -7.90
CA TYR A 98 6.33 -0.62 -7.32
C TYR A 98 7.41 -1.63 -6.94
N SER A 99 8.62 -1.13 -6.76
CA SER A 99 9.76 -1.90 -6.23
C SER A 99 10.70 -0.95 -5.48
N PRO A 100 11.73 -1.46 -4.79
CA PRO A 100 12.73 -0.60 -4.14
C PRO A 100 13.42 0.39 -5.08
N LYS A 101 13.43 0.11 -6.40
CA LYS A 101 14.03 0.95 -7.44
C LYS A 101 13.03 1.71 -8.30
N LYS A 102 11.74 1.45 -8.12
CA LYS A 102 10.66 2.03 -8.94
C LYS A 102 9.55 2.56 -8.03
N PRO A 103 9.28 3.88 -8.04
CA PRO A 103 8.17 4.45 -7.28
C PRO A 103 6.82 3.93 -7.81
N LEU A 104 5.81 3.95 -6.95
CA LEU A 104 4.45 3.66 -7.34
C LEU A 104 3.93 4.73 -8.30
N GLU A 105 3.45 4.28 -9.44
CA GLU A 105 2.71 5.09 -10.39
C GLU A 105 1.35 4.44 -10.64
N ILE A 106 0.28 5.17 -10.32
CA ILE A 106 -1.08 4.72 -10.57
C ILE A 106 -1.49 5.16 -11.97
N ALA A 107 -1.96 4.22 -12.78
CA ALA A 107 -2.47 4.51 -14.12
C ALA A 107 -3.71 5.40 -14.03
N GLY A 108 -3.69 6.59 -14.66
CA GLY A 108 -4.77 7.58 -14.55
C GLY A 108 -6.12 7.08 -15.05
N GLY A 109 -6.15 6.21 -16.06
CA GLY A 109 -7.36 5.64 -16.66
C GLY A 109 -7.69 4.22 -16.17
N TRP A 110 -7.22 3.82 -15.00
CA TRP A 110 -7.36 2.43 -14.52
C TRP A 110 -8.82 1.95 -14.45
N ARG A 111 -9.78 2.84 -14.18
CA ARG A 111 -11.20 2.49 -14.09
C ARG A 111 -11.78 1.97 -15.41
N ASP A 112 -11.20 2.39 -16.54
CA ASP A 112 -11.59 1.98 -17.89
C ASP A 112 -10.81 0.75 -18.38
N SER A 113 -9.87 0.24 -17.58
CA SER A 113 -9.09 -0.95 -17.94
C SER A 113 -9.93 -2.21 -17.82
N ALA A 114 -9.69 -3.17 -18.72
CA ALA A 114 -10.35 -4.46 -18.66
C ALA A 114 -9.94 -5.24 -17.39
N PRO A 115 -10.90 -5.69 -16.58
CA PRO A 115 -10.60 -6.52 -15.42
C PRO A 115 -10.14 -7.91 -15.83
N LYS A 116 -9.28 -8.52 -15.03
CA LYS A 116 -8.91 -9.93 -15.13
C LYS A 116 -9.56 -10.75 -14.01
N LYS A 117 -9.81 -12.03 -14.26
CA LYS A 117 -10.31 -12.93 -13.21
C LYS A 117 -9.28 -13.08 -12.09
N ALA A 118 -9.77 -13.12 -10.85
CA ALA A 118 -8.97 -13.41 -9.66
C ALA A 118 -9.04 -14.92 -9.34
N ASP A 119 -8.60 -15.75 -10.28
CA ASP A 119 -8.70 -17.22 -10.24
C ASP A 119 -7.36 -17.90 -9.87
N GLY A 120 -6.25 -17.17 -9.89
CA GLY A 120 -4.99 -17.64 -9.35
C GLY A 120 -5.06 -17.80 -7.82
N ALA A 121 -4.26 -18.72 -7.26
CA ALA A 121 -4.28 -19.03 -5.82
C ALA A 121 -4.04 -17.78 -4.94
N ASP A 122 -3.07 -16.95 -5.30
CA ASP A 122 -2.73 -15.73 -4.56
C ASP A 122 -3.81 -14.67 -4.71
N ASP A 123 -4.30 -14.43 -5.92
CA ASP A 123 -5.39 -13.48 -6.19
C ASP A 123 -6.68 -13.88 -5.47
N ALA A 124 -7.02 -15.18 -5.45
CA ALA A 124 -8.17 -15.68 -4.75
C ALA A 124 -8.03 -15.55 -3.22
N ALA A 125 -6.84 -15.75 -2.69
CA ALA A 125 -6.55 -15.56 -1.26
C ALA A 125 -6.67 -14.08 -0.87
N LEU A 126 -6.13 -13.17 -1.65
CA LEU A 126 -6.27 -11.72 -1.47
C LEU A 126 -7.75 -11.32 -1.48
N MET A 127 -8.49 -11.79 -2.48
CA MET A 127 -9.91 -11.50 -2.64
C MET A 127 -10.71 -11.90 -1.41
N ARG A 128 -10.50 -13.11 -0.87
CA ARG A 128 -11.19 -13.57 0.35
C ARG A 128 -10.90 -12.66 1.54
N GLN A 129 -9.62 -12.40 1.81
CA GLN A 129 -9.20 -11.62 2.97
C GLN A 129 -9.73 -10.18 2.93
N VAL A 130 -9.61 -9.52 1.79
CA VAL A 130 -10.02 -8.13 1.64
C VAL A 130 -11.54 -7.99 1.60
N CYS A 131 -12.24 -8.87 0.89
CA CYS A 131 -13.69 -8.79 0.74
C CYS A 131 -14.43 -9.10 2.04
N ASP A 132 -13.94 -10.03 2.85
CA ASP A 132 -14.51 -10.34 4.16
C ASP A 132 -14.45 -9.15 5.12
N ALA A 133 -13.41 -8.32 5.02
CA ALA A 133 -13.22 -7.12 5.84
C ALA A 133 -13.74 -5.83 5.19
N SER A 134 -14.36 -5.90 4.01
CA SER A 134 -14.65 -4.71 3.18
C SER A 134 -15.72 -3.77 3.74
N ALA A 135 -16.59 -4.24 4.65
CA ALA A 135 -17.65 -3.42 5.24
C ALA A 135 -17.10 -2.27 6.11
N ALA A 136 -15.91 -2.44 6.69
CA ALA A 136 -15.28 -1.45 7.56
C ALA A 136 -14.36 -0.46 6.82
N LEU A 137 -14.19 -0.60 5.50
CA LEU A 137 -13.30 0.24 4.72
C LEU A 137 -13.86 1.64 4.49
N PRO A 138 -13.01 2.68 4.57
CA PRO A 138 -13.43 4.02 4.19
C PRO A 138 -13.73 4.10 2.71
N THR A 139 -14.62 5.02 2.32
CA THR A 139 -14.91 5.35 0.93
C THR A 139 -14.18 6.64 0.55
N LYS A 140 -13.50 6.65 -0.57
CA LYS A 140 -12.75 7.82 -1.08
C LYS A 140 -13.11 8.10 -2.53
#